data_b9010d77a08bce970e2ad9e4f72b8855
#
_entry.id   b9010d77a08bce970e2ad9e4f72b8855
#
_cell.length_a   1.000
_cell.length_b   1.000
_cell.length_c   1.000
_cell.angle_alpha   90.00
_cell.angle_beta   90.00
_cell.angle_gamma   90.00
#
_symmetry.space_group_name_H-M   'P 1'
#
loop_
_entity.id
_entity.type
_entity.pdbx_description
1 polymer ?
#
loop_
_entity_poly.entity_id
_entity_poly.type
_entity_poly.pdbx_seq_one_letter_code
_entity_poly.pdbx_strand_id
1 'polypeptide(L)'
;MEAKKLIEEGKAFLGIEFGSTRIKAVVIDEEGKPLASGSHEWENRFDNGIWTYTLEDIWGGLQDCYQDLLKDIDKTYGVSVSRFEGIGFSAMMHGYLAFDAKDELLVPFRTWRNTITEEAAEKLTKEFSFNIPQRWSIAHLYQAILNQEAHVKDIAFLTTLAGYVHYKLTGEKVLGVGDASGMFPIDSTTGTYDAEMVDKFDKLIAPCGFSWKLTEILPGVLTAGERAGVLTKEGAALLDVSGRLEVGIPLCPPEGDAGTGMAATNSVGVRTGNVSAGTSIFAMIVLEKALSSVYPQIDMVTTPDGAPVAMVHCNNCTSDINAWVNIFDEFAESIGHKVDKNTLYTTLFQKALEGDADCGGLVSYNYFSGEPVTGFEEGAPLFMRKAEDHFTLANFMRTHIYSSLAALKSGLDLLFEKEDVKVDRMFGHGGLFKTKEVGQRIAAAAMNTPVSVMETAGEGGAWGIALLAAYMQEKEQNEELQAFLNRVVFAGESGSSISPDPAEVKGFESFMERYMKGLSAERAAVEALKG
;
A
#
# COMPACT_ATOMS: atom_id res chain seq x y z
N MET A 1 25.45 -21.89 -8.96
CA MET A 1 26.17 -21.69 -10.22
C MET A 1 25.32 -20.91 -11.22
N GLU A 2 24.04 -21.21 -11.34
CA GLU A 2 23.10 -20.58 -12.26
C GLU A 2 22.85 -19.08 -11.94
N ALA A 3 22.49 -18.75 -10.71
CA ALA A 3 22.28 -17.36 -10.28
C ALA A 3 23.50 -16.46 -10.46
N LYS A 4 24.71 -16.96 -10.15
CA LYS A 4 25.96 -16.24 -10.40
C LYS A 4 26.13 -15.85 -11.87
N LYS A 5 25.92 -16.80 -12.78
CA LYS A 5 26.05 -16.61 -14.23
C LYS A 5 24.99 -15.59 -14.73
N LEU A 6 23.77 -15.70 -14.24
CA LEU A 6 22.67 -14.80 -14.60
C LEU A 6 23.01 -13.35 -14.24
N ILE A 7 23.57 -13.12 -13.05
CA ILE A 7 24.01 -11.78 -12.63
C ILE A 7 25.20 -11.29 -13.46
N GLU A 8 26.20 -12.16 -13.74
CA GLU A 8 27.35 -11.81 -14.57
C GLU A 8 26.95 -11.45 -16.00
N GLU A 9 25.95 -12.10 -16.56
CA GLU A 9 25.41 -11.84 -17.90
C GLU A 9 24.44 -10.66 -17.96
N GLY A 10 24.11 -10.03 -16.82
CA GLY A 10 23.19 -8.90 -16.74
C GLY A 10 21.73 -9.25 -17.04
N LYS A 11 21.32 -10.50 -16.79
CA LYS A 11 19.97 -11.03 -17.06
C LYS A 11 19.03 -11.01 -15.86
N ALA A 12 19.50 -10.48 -14.73
CA ALA A 12 18.69 -10.32 -13.55
C ALA A 12 17.88 -9.01 -13.60
N PHE A 13 16.78 -8.93 -12.86
CA PHE A 13 15.91 -7.76 -12.76
C PHE A 13 16.10 -7.08 -11.40
N LEU A 14 16.12 -5.75 -11.40
CA LEU A 14 16.27 -4.92 -10.21
C LEU A 14 14.96 -4.19 -9.91
N GLY A 15 14.46 -4.33 -8.70
CA GLY A 15 13.38 -3.50 -8.15
C GLY A 15 13.86 -2.70 -6.94
N ILE A 16 13.51 -1.43 -6.88
CA ILE A 16 13.79 -0.55 -5.74
C ILE A 16 12.51 0.15 -5.29
N GLU A 17 12.22 0.05 -4.00
CA GLU A 17 11.06 0.67 -3.36
C GLU A 17 11.47 1.70 -2.31
N PHE A 18 10.88 2.88 -2.39
CA PHE A 18 10.96 3.92 -1.37
C PHE A 18 9.77 3.81 -0.41
N GLY A 19 9.89 2.92 0.58
CA GLY A 19 8.89 2.81 1.65
C GLY A 19 9.03 3.93 2.69
N SER A 20 8.03 4.10 3.55
CA SER A 20 7.98 5.21 4.52
C SER A 20 9.11 5.22 5.57
N THR A 21 9.70 4.07 5.87
CA THR A 21 10.77 3.94 6.88
C THR A 21 12.03 3.28 6.35
N ARG A 22 11.99 2.78 5.12
CA ARG A 22 13.10 2.06 4.51
C ARG A 22 13.03 2.15 2.99
N ILE A 23 14.19 2.35 2.36
CA ILE A 23 14.40 2.08 0.94
C ILE A 23 14.89 0.66 0.85
N LYS A 24 14.29 -0.17 -0.02
CA LYS A 24 14.66 -1.59 -0.22
C LYS A 24 14.93 -1.84 -1.69
N ALA A 25 16.01 -2.56 -1.98
CA ALA A 25 16.35 -3.06 -3.32
C ALA A 25 16.32 -4.59 -3.31
N VAL A 26 15.81 -5.18 -4.39
CA VAL A 26 15.78 -6.64 -4.60
C VAL A 26 16.18 -6.94 -6.01
N VAL A 27 17.09 -7.91 -6.18
CA VAL A 27 17.42 -8.50 -7.49
C VAL A 27 16.76 -9.87 -7.59
N ILE A 28 16.09 -10.12 -8.70
CA ILE A 28 15.41 -11.39 -8.99
C ILE A 28 15.92 -12.04 -10.28
N ASP A 29 15.69 -13.34 -10.40
CA ASP A 29 15.84 -14.06 -11.66
C ASP A 29 14.58 -13.99 -12.53
N GLU A 30 14.61 -14.68 -13.67
CA GLU A 30 13.50 -14.77 -14.63
C GLU A 30 12.25 -15.48 -14.08
N GLU A 31 12.39 -16.28 -13.02
CA GLU A 31 11.30 -16.97 -12.33
C GLU A 31 10.76 -16.14 -11.13
N GLY A 32 11.28 -14.93 -10.93
CA GLY A 32 10.91 -14.05 -9.83
C GLY A 32 11.57 -14.37 -8.49
N LYS A 33 12.52 -15.31 -8.44
CA LYS A 33 13.18 -15.71 -7.21
C LYS A 33 14.18 -14.64 -6.75
N PRO A 34 14.11 -14.17 -5.49
CA PRO A 34 15.08 -13.24 -4.93
C PRO A 34 16.49 -13.84 -4.92
N LEU A 35 17.46 -13.09 -5.45
CA LEU A 35 18.87 -13.45 -5.51
C LEU A 35 19.70 -12.66 -4.51
N ALA A 36 19.44 -11.37 -4.36
CA ALA A 36 20.13 -10.47 -3.45
C ALA A 36 19.23 -9.31 -3.02
N SER A 37 19.59 -8.67 -1.91
CA SER A 37 18.86 -7.50 -1.44
C SER A 37 19.78 -6.45 -0.84
N GLY A 38 19.30 -5.20 -0.80
CA GLY A 38 19.93 -4.10 -0.11
C GLY A 38 18.88 -3.22 0.56
N SER A 39 19.29 -2.43 1.54
CA SER A 39 18.38 -1.55 2.23
C SER A 39 19.05 -0.31 2.80
N HIS A 40 18.25 0.74 3.01
CA HIS A 40 18.62 1.94 3.74
C HIS A 40 17.45 2.37 4.63
N GLU A 41 17.70 2.58 5.91
CA GLU A 41 16.68 3.10 6.83
C GLU A 41 16.67 4.62 6.79
N TRP A 42 15.49 5.20 6.68
CA TRP A 42 15.28 6.65 6.68
C TRP A 42 14.01 7.04 7.43
N GLU A 43 13.81 8.32 7.68
CA GLU A 43 12.66 8.80 8.45
C GLU A 43 11.97 9.96 7.73
N ASN A 44 10.64 9.95 7.80
CA ASN A 44 9.80 11.07 7.40
C ASN A 44 9.92 12.17 8.45
N ARG A 45 10.36 13.36 8.06
CA ARG A 45 10.57 14.51 8.96
C ARG A 45 9.34 15.39 9.00
N PHE A 46 9.04 15.92 10.18
CA PHE A 46 8.03 16.96 10.34
C PHE A 46 8.74 18.31 10.46
N ASP A 47 8.74 19.09 9.39
CA ASP A 47 9.40 20.39 9.31
C ASP A 47 8.42 21.47 8.88
N ASN A 48 8.38 22.58 9.67
CA ASN A 48 7.49 23.72 9.42
C ASN A 48 6.01 23.34 9.15
N GLY A 49 5.50 22.32 9.86
CA GLY A 49 4.13 21.84 9.71
C GLY A 49 3.90 20.88 8.55
N ILE A 50 4.95 20.42 7.87
CA ILE A 50 4.89 19.53 6.71
C ILE A 50 5.69 18.25 6.98
N TRP A 51 5.06 17.10 6.73
CA TRP A 51 5.76 15.82 6.64
C TRP A 51 6.47 15.71 5.31
N THR A 52 7.80 15.54 5.33
CA THR A 52 8.67 15.66 4.15
C THR A 52 9.88 14.72 4.21
N TYR A 53 10.50 14.50 3.06
CA TYR A 53 11.88 14.06 2.86
C TYR A 53 12.59 15.10 1.98
N THR A 54 13.88 15.34 2.22
CA THR A 54 14.66 16.22 1.34
C THR A 54 15.11 15.47 0.08
N LEU A 55 15.47 16.19 -0.97
CA LEU A 55 16.03 15.57 -2.18
C LEU A 55 17.37 14.88 -1.88
N GLU A 56 18.16 15.42 -0.93
CA GLU A 56 19.40 14.82 -0.45
C GLU A 56 19.13 13.46 0.24
N ASP A 57 18.09 13.36 1.07
CA ASP A 57 17.68 12.09 1.71
C ASP A 57 17.29 11.06 0.65
N ILE A 58 16.55 11.47 -0.38
CA ILE A 58 16.10 10.59 -1.47
C ILE A 58 17.32 10.00 -2.20
N TRP A 59 18.22 10.84 -2.67
CA TRP A 59 19.37 10.38 -3.46
C TRP A 59 20.43 9.69 -2.63
N GLY A 60 20.75 10.23 -1.45
CA GLY A 60 21.68 9.59 -0.52
C GLY A 60 21.20 8.21 -0.08
N GLY A 61 19.92 8.09 0.26
CA GLY A 61 19.30 6.82 0.64
C GLY A 61 19.25 5.81 -0.50
N LEU A 62 18.92 6.24 -1.73
CA LEU A 62 18.95 5.38 -2.92
C LEU A 62 20.35 4.82 -3.18
N GLN A 63 21.37 5.70 -3.17
CA GLN A 63 22.75 5.31 -3.41
C GLN A 63 23.28 4.34 -2.34
N ASP A 64 22.97 4.59 -1.07
CA ASP A 64 23.36 3.71 0.02
C ASP A 64 22.68 2.34 -0.08
N CYS A 65 21.37 2.31 -0.36
CA CYS A 65 20.61 1.09 -0.60
C CYS A 65 21.19 0.27 -1.78
N TYR A 66 21.53 0.94 -2.88
CA TYR A 66 22.13 0.28 -4.03
C TYR A 66 23.53 -0.25 -3.72
N GLN A 67 24.37 0.48 -3.00
CA GLN A 67 25.67 0.01 -2.56
C GLN A 67 25.57 -1.17 -1.58
N ASP A 68 24.57 -1.19 -0.70
CA ASP A 68 24.30 -2.32 0.20
C ASP A 68 23.94 -3.58 -0.61
N LEU A 69 23.08 -3.44 -1.63
CA LEU A 69 22.77 -4.50 -2.58
C LEU A 69 24.01 -5.04 -3.28
N LEU A 70 24.90 -4.17 -3.79
CA LEU A 70 26.13 -4.60 -4.46
C LEU A 70 27.07 -5.38 -3.52
N LYS A 71 27.13 -5.00 -2.23
CA LYS A 71 27.89 -5.74 -1.22
C LYS A 71 27.30 -7.14 -0.97
N ASP A 72 25.97 -7.26 -0.92
CA ASP A 72 25.30 -8.55 -0.74
C ASP A 72 25.58 -9.48 -1.95
N ILE A 73 25.51 -8.95 -3.16
CA ILE A 73 25.86 -9.69 -4.39
C ILE A 73 27.32 -10.15 -4.38
N ASP A 74 28.27 -9.26 -4.07
CA ASP A 74 29.69 -9.62 -4.01
C ASP A 74 29.96 -10.67 -2.93
N LYS A 75 29.38 -10.51 -1.74
CA LYS A 75 29.50 -11.47 -0.63
C LYS A 75 28.93 -12.84 -0.98
N THR A 76 27.78 -12.89 -1.65
CA THR A 76 27.05 -14.14 -1.92
C THR A 76 27.59 -14.86 -3.15
N TYR A 77 27.92 -14.12 -4.21
CA TYR A 77 28.28 -14.68 -5.51
C TYR A 77 29.72 -14.39 -5.96
N GLY A 78 30.41 -13.42 -5.35
CA GLY A 78 31.75 -12.98 -5.73
C GLY A 78 31.81 -12.37 -7.11
N VAL A 79 30.80 -11.54 -7.47
CA VAL A 79 30.69 -10.90 -8.78
C VAL A 79 30.40 -9.40 -8.64
N SER A 80 30.83 -8.64 -9.65
CA SER A 80 30.49 -7.23 -9.79
C SER A 80 29.38 -7.07 -10.84
N VAL A 81 28.36 -6.28 -10.53
CA VAL A 81 27.26 -5.99 -11.44
C VAL A 81 27.59 -4.77 -12.29
N SER A 82 27.35 -4.86 -13.59
CA SER A 82 27.40 -3.73 -14.52
C SER A 82 26.10 -3.52 -15.28
N ARG A 83 25.18 -4.49 -15.27
CA ARG A 83 23.94 -4.45 -16.05
C ARG A 83 22.83 -5.26 -15.37
N PHE A 84 21.59 -4.87 -15.65
CA PHE A 84 20.37 -5.63 -15.40
C PHE A 84 19.57 -5.77 -16.71
N GLU A 85 18.72 -6.78 -16.81
CA GLU A 85 17.81 -6.96 -17.95
C GLU A 85 16.69 -5.91 -17.94
N GLY A 86 16.25 -5.51 -16.74
CA GLY A 86 15.30 -4.44 -16.51
C GLY A 86 15.38 -3.88 -15.10
N ILE A 87 14.96 -2.63 -14.93
CA ILE A 87 14.92 -1.94 -13.64
C ILE A 87 13.52 -1.38 -13.41
N GLY A 88 13.03 -1.42 -12.17
CA GLY A 88 11.80 -0.77 -11.76
C GLY A 88 11.96 0.01 -10.46
N PHE A 89 11.22 1.12 -10.35
CA PHE A 89 11.14 1.94 -9.15
C PHE A 89 9.72 2.00 -8.62
N SER A 90 9.56 1.78 -7.33
CA SER A 90 8.32 1.96 -6.60
C SER A 90 8.52 2.93 -5.45
N ALA A 91 7.46 3.62 -5.06
CA ALA A 91 7.49 4.46 -3.87
C ALA A 91 6.13 4.48 -3.18
N MET A 92 6.11 5.00 -1.94
CA MET A 92 4.86 5.37 -1.29
C MET A 92 4.04 6.25 -2.24
N MET A 93 2.78 5.87 -2.44
CA MET A 93 1.86 6.58 -3.33
C MET A 93 1.59 8.01 -2.89
N HIS A 94 0.98 8.78 -3.78
CA HIS A 94 0.50 10.14 -3.55
C HIS A 94 1.63 11.14 -3.33
N GLY A 95 1.32 12.23 -2.65
CA GLY A 95 2.26 13.30 -2.36
C GLY A 95 2.31 14.39 -3.42
N TYR A 96 3.12 15.41 -3.16
CA TYR A 96 3.17 16.62 -3.96
C TYR A 96 4.61 17.05 -4.15
N LEU A 97 5.15 16.74 -5.33
CA LEU A 97 6.46 17.20 -5.83
C LEU A 97 6.23 18.09 -7.04
N ALA A 98 6.35 19.41 -6.83
CA ALA A 98 6.10 20.41 -7.84
C ALA A 98 7.41 21.09 -8.28
N PHE A 99 7.67 21.07 -9.57
CA PHE A 99 8.90 21.59 -10.18
C PHE A 99 8.58 22.71 -11.17
N ASP A 100 9.49 23.64 -11.29
CA ASP A 100 9.46 24.69 -12.33
C ASP A 100 9.98 24.19 -13.69
N ALA A 101 10.03 25.09 -14.68
CA ALA A 101 10.54 24.79 -16.02
C ALA A 101 12.06 24.49 -16.08
N LYS A 102 12.79 24.71 -14.98
CA LYS A 102 14.22 24.37 -14.84
C LYS A 102 14.44 23.09 -14.02
N ASP A 103 13.37 22.37 -13.69
CA ASP A 103 13.37 21.20 -12.81
C ASP A 103 13.85 21.50 -11.37
N GLU A 104 13.66 22.74 -10.89
CA GLU A 104 13.90 23.13 -9.51
C GLU A 104 12.64 22.86 -8.66
N LEU A 105 12.81 22.25 -7.49
CA LEU A 105 11.71 21.97 -6.56
C LEU A 105 11.17 23.29 -5.99
N LEU A 106 9.90 23.56 -6.21
CA LEU A 106 9.27 24.84 -5.87
C LEU A 106 8.92 24.98 -4.37
N VAL A 107 8.56 23.87 -3.74
CA VAL A 107 8.21 23.78 -2.31
C VAL A 107 8.68 22.46 -1.76
N PRO A 108 8.88 22.32 -0.42
CA PRO A 108 9.21 21.02 0.19
C PRO A 108 8.24 19.91 -0.24
N PHE A 109 8.76 18.71 -0.45
CA PHE A 109 7.95 17.54 -0.77
C PHE A 109 6.88 17.32 0.32
N ARG A 110 5.61 17.31 -0.05
CA ARG A 110 4.49 17.00 0.85
C ARG A 110 4.13 15.53 0.68
N THR A 111 4.44 14.72 1.67
CA THR A 111 4.19 13.26 1.64
C THR A 111 2.72 12.94 1.89
N TRP A 112 2.32 11.69 1.68
CA TRP A 112 0.97 11.17 1.93
C TRP A 112 0.47 11.38 3.38
N ARG A 113 1.40 11.60 4.35
CA ARG A 113 1.06 11.83 5.77
C ARG A 113 0.45 13.20 6.05
N ASN A 114 0.52 14.12 5.10
CA ASN A 114 -0.02 15.46 5.26
C ASN A 114 -1.55 15.45 5.08
N THR A 115 -2.28 15.84 6.13
CA THR A 115 -3.74 15.96 6.16
C THR A 115 -4.18 17.44 6.17
N ILE A 116 -3.52 18.27 5.37
CA ILE A 116 -3.71 19.74 5.32
C ILE A 116 -4.58 20.19 4.14
N THR A 117 -5.30 19.28 3.51
CA THR A 117 -6.00 19.49 2.23
C THR A 117 -7.49 19.17 2.31
N GLU A 118 -8.09 19.24 3.51
CA GLU A 118 -9.48 18.86 3.75
C GLU A 118 -10.44 19.65 2.87
N GLU A 119 -10.32 20.99 2.85
CA GLU A 119 -11.19 21.86 2.05
C GLU A 119 -11.11 21.53 0.55
N ALA A 120 -9.90 21.29 0.03
CA ALA A 120 -9.70 20.93 -1.37
C ALA A 120 -10.29 19.55 -1.68
N ALA A 121 -10.06 18.56 -0.82
CA ALA A 121 -10.57 17.20 -0.97
C ALA A 121 -12.10 17.16 -1.02
N GLU A 122 -12.79 17.86 -0.10
CA GLU A 122 -14.25 17.97 -0.08
C GLU A 122 -14.80 18.62 -1.35
N LYS A 123 -14.21 19.76 -1.76
CA LYS A 123 -14.65 20.49 -2.97
C LYS A 123 -14.47 19.66 -4.23
N LEU A 124 -13.31 19.00 -4.38
CA LEU A 124 -13.04 18.15 -5.54
C LEU A 124 -13.91 16.90 -5.55
N THR A 125 -14.13 16.26 -4.41
CA THR A 125 -15.04 15.10 -4.29
C THR A 125 -16.44 15.47 -4.79
N LYS A 126 -16.94 16.63 -4.41
CA LYS A 126 -18.25 17.12 -4.87
C LYS A 126 -18.25 17.47 -6.35
N GLU A 127 -17.22 18.15 -6.85
CA GLU A 127 -17.12 18.60 -8.25
C GLU A 127 -17.03 17.41 -9.22
N PHE A 128 -16.22 16.41 -8.84
CA PHE A 128 -16.00 15.24 -9.68
C PHE A 128 -17.06 14.15 -9.50
N SER A 129 -17.83 14.18 -8.40
CA SER A 129 -18.64 13.05 -7.96
C SER A 129 -17.81 11.77 -7.83
N PHE A 130 -16.60 11.92 -7.29
CA PHE A 130 -15.58 10.89 -7.11
C PHE A 130 -14.82 11.18 -5.81
N ASN A 131 -14.56 10.15 -4.99
CA ASN A 131 -13.85 10.36 -3.72
C ASN A 131 -12.40 10.80 -3.97
N ILE A 132 -12.05 12.00 -3.49
CA ILE A 132 -10.68 12.54 -3.55
C ILE A 132 -10.13 12.61 -2.12
N PRO A 133 -9.29 11.66 -1.71
CA PRO A 133 -8.66 11.68 -0.39
C PRO A 133 -7.71 12.86 -0.20
N GLN A 134 -7.56 13.32 1.03
CA GLN A 134 -6.68 14.45 1.37
C GLN A 134 -5.23 14.25 0.93
N ARG A 135 -4.73 13.00 0.92
CA ARG A 135 -3.35 12.67 0.60
C ARG A 135 -3.02 12.70 -0.90
N TRP A 136 -4.02 12.79 -1.79
CA TRP A 136 -3.81 12.79 -3.23
C TRP A 136 -3.13 14.06 -3.75
N SER A 137 -2.32 13.92 -4.80
CA SER A 137 -1.58 15.04 -5.38
C SER A 137 -2.48 16.18 -5.84
N ILE A 138 -3.65 15.86 -6.42
CA ILE A 138 -4.62 16.87 -6.86
C ILE A 138 -5.25 17.64 -5.69
N ALA A 139 -5.44 17.00 -4.54
CA ALA A 139 -5.94 17.67 -3.33
C ALA A 139 -4.89 18.68 -2.83
N HIS A 140 -3.62 18.30 -2.83
CA HIS A 140 -2.51 19.21 -2.49
C HIS A 140 -2.39 20.39 -3.47
N LEU A 141 -2.49 20.12 -4.76
CA LEU A 141 -2.47 21.19 -5.79
C LEU A 141 -3.62 22.16 -5.59
N TYR A 142 -4.84 21.63 -5.42
CA TYR A 142 -6.01 22.50 -5.27
C TYR A 142 -6.00 23.26 -3.94
N GLN A 143 -5.51 22.65 -2.87
CA GLN A 143 -5.33 23.37 -1.60
C GLN A 143 -4.30 24.50 -1.71
N ALA A 144 -3.20 24.27 -2.42
CA ALA A 144 -2.21 25.33 -2.69
C ALA A 144 -2.83 26.50 -3.51
N ILE A 145 -3.74 26.18 -4.45
CA ILE A 145 -4.50 27.20 -5.19
C ILE A 145 -5.45 27.96 -4.26
N LEU A 146 -6.21 27.27 -3.43
CA LEU A 146 -7.12 27.91 -2.44
C LEU A 146 -6.37 28.82 -1.47
N ASN A 147 -5.19 28.39 -1.03
CA ASN A 147 -4.29 29.15 -0.15
C ASN A 147 -3.56 30.30 -0.89
N GLN A 148 -3.70 30.41 -2.22
CA GLN A 148 -2.99 31.38 -3.06
C GLN A 148 -1.46 31.29 -2.90
N GLU A 149 -0.92 30.07 -2.78
CA GLU A 149 0.52 29.85 -2.65
C GLU A 149 1.26 30.33 -3.92
N ALA A 150 2.29 31.13 -3.74
CA ALA A 150 2.96 31.84 -4.85
C ALA A 150 3.59 30.92 -5.91
N HIS A 151 4.01 29.73 -5.53
CA HIS A 151 4.67 28.76 -6.41
C HIS A 151 3.75 28.17 -7.47
N VAL A 152 2.42 28.15 -7.25
CA VAL A 152 1.46 27.43 -8.12
C VAL A 152 1.52 27.91 -9.58
N LYS A 153 1.72 29.22 -9.80
CA LYS A 153 1.81 29.81 -11.15
C LYS A 153 3.05 29.36 -11.94
N ASP A 154 4.09 28.91 -11.24
CA ASP A 154 5.39 28.54 -11.80
C ASP A 154 5.54 27.03 -11.99
N ILE A 155 4.51 26.23 -11.68
CA ILE A 155 4.53 24.77 -11.85
C ILE A 155 4.62 24.43 -13.35
N ALA A 156 5.63 23.64 -13.70
CA ALA A 156 5.81 23.05 -15.02
C ALA A 156 5.76 21.53 -15.01
N PHE A 157 5.95 20.91 -13.83
CA PHE A 157 5.84 19.47 -13.64
C PHE A 157 5.41 19.13 -12.22
N LEU A 158 4.38 18.33 -12.08
CA LEU A 158 3.86 17.80 -10.82
C LEU A 158 3.92 16.27 -10.87
N THR A 159 4.53 15.65 -9.87
CA THR A 159 4.70 14.19 -9.85
C THR A 159 4.74 13.62 -8.44
N THR A 160 4.82 12.28 -8.35
CA THR A 160 5.06 11.50 -7.14
C THR A 160 6.56 11.26 -6.94
N LEU A 161 6.92 10.63 -5.82
CA LEU A 161 8.32 10.24 -5.56
C LEU A 161 8.84 9.23 -6.59
N ALA A 162 8.05 8.21 -6.94
CA ALA A 162 8.44 7.22 -7.95
C ALA A 162 8.67 7.88 -9.32
N GLY A 163 7.77 8.77 -9.73
CA GLY A 163 7.89 9.51 -10.98
C GLY A 163 9.09 10.48 -11.00
N TYR A 164 9.38 11.14 -9.88
CA TYR A 164 10.57 12.00 -9.78
C TYR A 164 11.87 11.22 -9.95
N VAL A 165 12.02 10.12 -9.22
CA VAL A 165 13.23 9.28 -9.33
C VAL A 165 13.37 8.73 -10.75
N HIS A 166 12.30 8.20 -11.31
CA HIS A 166 12.28 7.69 -12.68
C HIS A 166 12.69 8.76 -13.70
N TYR A 167 12.09 9.94 -13.63
CA TYR A 167 12.41 11.06 -14.51
C TYR A 167 13.90 11.44 -14.45
N LYS A 168 14.48 11.54 -13.27
CA LYS A 168 15.90 11.88 -13.12
C LYS A 168 16.84 10.80 -13.67
N LEU A 169 16.41 9.55 -13.74
CA LEU A 169 17.20 8.43 -14.24
C LEU A 169 17.06 8.22 -15.76
N THR A 170 15.89 8.57 -16.33
CA THR A 170 15.56 8.29 -17.73
C THR A 170 15.39 9.54 -18.60
N GLY A 171 15.03 10.67 -18.01
CA GLY A 171 14.55 11.86 -18.71
C GLY A 171 13.07 11.81 -19.09
N GLU A 172 12.36 10.71 -18.84
CA GLU A 172 10.95 10.53 -19.20
C GLU A 172 10.03 10.94 -18.05
N LYS A 173 9.08 11.85 -18.31
CA LYS A 173 8.07 12.34 -17.35
C LYS A 173 6.82 11.46 -17.43
N VAL A 174 6.90 10.23 -16.89
CA VAL A 174 5.83 9.24 -16.94
C VAL A 174 5.61 8.59 -15.58
N LEU A 175 4.42 8.00 -15.40
CA LEU A 175 4.05 7.14 -14.26
C LEU A 175 3.40 5.86 -14.76
N GLY A 176 3.47 4.80 -13.98
CA GLY A 176 2.58 3.68 -14.08
C GLY A 176 1.14 4.10 -13.69
N VAL A 177 0.16 3.46 -14.30
CA VAL A 177 -1.25 3.81 -14.12
C VAL A 177 -1.69 3.63 -12.66
N GLY A 178 -1.11 2.68 -11.93
CA GLY A 178 -1.40 2.47 -10.51
C GLY A 178 -1.00 3.68 -9.67
N ASP A 179 0.20 4.21 -9.84
CA ASP A 179 0.66 5.40 -9.12
C ASP A 179 -0.05 6.67 -9.60
N ALA A 180 -0.27 6.81 -10.92
CA ALA A 180 -1.03 7.92 -11.50
C ALA A 180 -2.45 8.02 -10.95
N SER A 181 -3.10 6.87 -10.64
CA SER A 181 -4.43 6.82 -10.03
C SER A 181 -4.49 7.44 -8.64
N GLY A 182 -3.37 7.54 -7.95
CA GLY A 182 -3.22 8.24 -6.66
C GLY A 182 -2.90 9.73 -6.80
N MET A 183 -2.66 10.22 -8.02
CA MET A 183 -2.52 11.64 -8.31
C MET A 183 -3.83 12.28 -8.73
N PHE A 184 -4.52 11.63 -9.66
CA PHE A 184 -5.77 12.09 -10.27
C PHE A 184 -6.60 10.88 -10.74
N PRO A 185 -7.94 10.97 -10.78
CA PRO A 185 -8.79 9.86 -11.25
C PRO A 185 -8.41 9.34 -12.65
N ILE A 186 -8.41 8.03 -12.78
CA ILE A 186 -8.14 7.31 -14.03
C ILE A 186 -9.45 6.79 -14.64
N ASP A 187 -9.62 6.98 -15.93
CA ASP A 187 -10.60 6.24 -16.72
C ASP A 187 -10.02 4.86 -17.07
N SER A 188 -10.54 3.81 -16.44
CA SER A 188 -10.08 2.43 -16.65
C SER A 188 -10.31 1.89 -18.07
N THR A 189 -11.12 2.56 -18.89
CA THR A 189 -11.33 2.17 -20.29
C THR A 189 -10.24 2.68 -21.22
N THR A 190 -9.64 3.83 -20.87
CA THR A 190 -8.56 4.45 -21.66
C THR A 190 -7.18 4.24 -21.03
N GLY A 191 -7.13 3.85 -19.76
CA GLY A 191 -5.87 3.70 -18.99
C GLY A 191 -5.13 5.00 -18.74
N THR A 192 -5.83 6.15 -18.80
CA THR A 192 -5.22 7.47 -18.54
C THR A 192 -6.16 8.33 -17.70
N TYR A 193 -5.75 9.56 -17.38
CA TYR A 193 -6.54 10.49 -16.58
C TYR A 193 -7.94 10.72 -17.18
N ASP A 194 -8.96 10.73 -16.31
CA ASP A 194 -10.35 10.95 -16.71
C ASP A 194 -10.51 12.35 -17.34
N ALA A 195 -10.81 12.37 -18.64
CA ALA A 195 -10.86 13.60 -19.43
C ALA A 195 -11.99 14.55 -19.01
N GLU A 196 -13.12 14.00 -18.50
CA GLU A 196 -14.23 14.83 -18.01
C GLU A 196 -13.84 15.52 -16.71
N MET A 197 -13.18 14.82 -15.80
CA MET A 197 -12.71 15.39 -14.54
C MET A 197 -11.56 16.38 -14.74
N VAL A 198 -10.67 16.14 -15.72
CA VAL A 198 -9.66 17.10 -16.14
C VAL A 198 -10.31 18.40 -16.62
N ASP A 199 -11.31 18.31 -17.49
CA ASP A 199 -12.03 19.49 -18.01
C ASP A 199 -12.77 20.25 -16.88
N LYS A 200 -13.38 19.52 -15.92
CA LYS A 200 -13.99 20.13 -14.73
C LYS A 200 -12.95 20.85 -13.88
N PHE A 201 -11.78 20.27 -13.64
CA PHE A 201 -10.71 20.91 -12.89
C PHE A 201 -10.19 22.16 -13.58
N ASP A 202 -9.86 22.09 -14.88
CA ASP A 202 -9.38 23.24 -15.65
C ASP A 202 -10.39 24.39 -15.66
N LYS A 203 -11.70 24.09 -15.75
CA LYS A 203 -12.77 25.09 -15.63
C LYS A 203 -12.84 25.69 -14.22
N LEU A 204 -12.69 24.86 -13.17
CA LEU A 204 -12.71 25.30 -11.79
C LEU A 204 -11.61 26.30 -11.47
N ILE A 205 -10.42 26.12 -12.02
CA ILE A 205 -9.26 26.98 -11.79
C ILE A 205 -9.11 28.11 -12.84
N ALA A 206 -9.90 28.12 -13.92
CA ALA A 206 -9.81 29.13 -14.98
C ALA A 206 -9.81 30.60 -14.47
N PRO A 207 -10.58 30.98 -13.42
CA PRO A 207 -10.53 32.34 -12.87
C PRO A 207 -9.17 32.73 -12.28
N CYS A 208 -8.29 31.76 -11.95
CA CYS A 208 -6.96 32.05 -11.41
C CYS A 208 -5.97 32.51 -12.47
N GLY A 209 -6.24 32.26 -13.76
CA GLY A 209 -5.44 32.76 -14.89
C GLY A 209 -4.05 32.15 -15.01
N PHE A 210 -3.87 30.88 -14.59
CA PHE A 210 -2.60 30.17 -14.77
C PHE A 210 -2.27 29.97 -16.24
N SER A 211 -0.97 29.94 -16.57
CA SER A 211 -0.47 29.72 -17.92
C SER A 211 -0.45 28.24 -18.34
N TRP A 212 -0.66 27.34 -17.41
CA TRP A 212 -0.67 25.88 -17.60
C TRP A 212 -2.09 25.32 -17.48
N LYS A 213 -2.31 24.16 -18.10
CA LYS A 213 -3.45 23.27 -17.88
C LYS A 213 -3.02 22.02 -17.14
N LEU A 214 -3.94 21.34 -16.50
CA LEU A 214 -3.62 20.16 -15.67
C LEU A 214 -2.82 19.12 -16.44
N THR A 215 -3.23 18.76 -17.65
CA THR A 215 -2.53 17.76 -18.48
C THR A 215 -1.13 18.17 -18.93
N GLU A 216 -0.79 19.45 -18.88
CA GLU A 216 0.54 19.94 -19.24
C GLU A 216 1.56 19.79 -18.12
N ILE A 217 1.08 19.69 -16.87
CA ILE A 217 1.92 19.56 -15.68
C ILE A 217 1.94 18.16 -15.09
N LEU A 218 0.96 17.31 -15.41
CA LEU A 218 0.92 15.90 -14.98
C LEU A 218 1.83 15.02 -15.86
N PRO A 219 2.40 13.93 -15.30
CA PRO A 219 3.17 12.96 -16.09
C PRO A 219 2.27 12.19 -17.07
N GLY A 220 2.87 11.67 -18.15
CA GLY A 220 2.22 10.71 -19.01
C GLY A 220 1.93 9.40 -18.26
N VAL A 221 0.87 8.71 -18.63
CA VAL A 221 0.46 7.45 -17.97
C VAL A 221 0.80 6.26 -18.85
N LEU A 222 1.43 5.24 -18.28
CA LEU A 222 1.79 3.97 -18.92
C LEU A 222 1.22 2.80 -18.12
N THR A 223 0.90 1.69 -18.80
CA THR A 223 0.47 0.46 -18.13
C THR A 223 1.63 -0.52 -17.94
N ALA A 224 1.51 -1.42 -16.98
CA ALA A 224 2.50 -2.47 -16.77
C ALA A 224 2.79 -3.24 -18.08
N GLY A 225 4.05 -3.58 -18.29
CA GLY A 225 4.51 -4.25 -19.51
C GLY A 225 4.85 -3.31 -20.67
N GLU A 226 4.64 -2.00 -20.54
CA GLU A 226 5.20 -0.98 -21.44
C GLU A 226 6.64 -0.61 -21.01
N ARG A 227 7.40 -0.03 -21.93
CA ARG A 227 8.72 0.52 -21.63
C ARG A 227 8.62 2.00 -21.31
N ALA A 228 9.15 2.40 -20.18
CA ALA A 228 9.12 3.79 -19.70
C ALA A 228 10.46 4.54 -19.91
N GLY A 229 11.22 4.14 -20.89
CA GLY A 229 12.52 4.73 -21.20
C GLY A 229 13.69 3.81 -20.86
N VAL A 230 14.88 4.38 -20.90
CA VAL A 230 16.14 3.67 -20.62
C VAL A 230 17.02 4.49 -19.69
N LEU A 231 17.87 3.82 -18.91
CA LEU A 231 18.82 4.47 -18.02
C LEU A 231 19.80 5.34 -18.83
N THR A 232 19.80 6.64 -18.56
CA THR A 232 20.70 7.60 -19.18
C THR A 232 22.10 7.53 -18.57
N LYS A 233 23.06 8.22 -19.17
CA LYS A 233 24.41 8.34 -18.60
C LYS A 233 24.40 9.07 -17.26
N GLU A 234 23.63 10.12 -17.17
CA GLU A 234 23.44 10.91 -15.96
C GLU A 234 22.71 10.08 -14.90
N GLY A 235 21.67 9.34 -15.31
CA GLY A 235 20.93 8.43 -14.44
C GLY A 235 21.79 7.31 -13.88
N ALA A 236 22.62 6.69 -14.71
CA ALA A 236 23.54 5.64 -14.27
C ALA A 236 24.54 6.17 -13.22
N ALA A 237 25.10 7.36 -13.45
CA ALA A 237 26.02 8.00 -12.50
C ALA A 237 25.32 8.43 -11.21
N LEU A 238 24.02 8.76 -11.28
CA LEU A 238 23.22 9.15 -10.11
C LEU A 238 22.83 7.93 -9.25
N LEU A 239 22.56 6.79 -9.88
CA LEU A 239 22.21 5.55 -9.17
C LEU A 239 23.45 4.84 -8.63
N ASP A 240 24.49 4.67 -9.47
CA ASP A 240 25.72 3.95 -9.12
C ASP A 240 26.92 4.90 -9.04
N VAL A 241 27.26 5.30 -7.82
CA VAL A 241 28.43 6.15 -7.54
C VAL A 241 29.77 5.47 -7.87
N SER A 242 29.80 4.14 -8.06
CA SER A 242 30.99 3.43 -8.49
C SER A 242 31.29 3.60 -10.00
N GLY A 243 30.29 4.04 -10.77
CA GLY A 243 30.38 4.28 -12.20
C GLY A 243 30.50 3.02 -13.06
N ARG A 244 30.10 1.86 -12.54
CA ARG A 244 30.16 0.57 -13.26
C ARG A 244 28.88 0.27 -14.03
N LEU A 245 27.75 0.85 -13.60
CA LEU A 245 26.46 0.56 -14.18
C LEU A 245 26.38 1.10 -15.62
N GLU A 246 26.02 0.22 -16.56
CA GLU A 246 25.90 0.52 -17.96
C GLU A 246 24.66 1.40 -18.25
N VAL A 247 24.75 2.17 -19.33
CA VAL A 247 23.64 2.96 -19.86
C VAL A 247 22.75 2.11 -20.77
N GLY A 248 21.50 2.58 -20.99
CA GLY A 248 20.59 1.93 -21.92
C GLY A 248 19.84 0.71 -21.36
N ILE A 249 19.92 0.48 -20.05
CA ILE A 249 19.09 -0.53 -19.37
C ILE A 249 17.63 -0.05 -19.41
N PRO A 250 16.66 -0.89 -19.87
CA PRO A 250 15.26 -0.50 -19.92
C PRO A 250 14.63 -0.40 -18.52
N LEU A 251 13.74 0.58 -18.35
CA LEU A 251 12.95 0.72 -17.14
C LEU A 251 11.46 0.46 -17.41
N CYS A 252 10.81 -0.25 -16.50
CA CYS A 252 9.35 -0.36 -16.51
C CYS A 252 8.71 0.93 -15.96
N PRO A 253 7.40 1.16 -16.16
CA PRO A 253 6.69 2.29 -15.58
C PRO A 253 6.88 2.33 -14.06
N PRO A 254 7.24 3.49 -13.47
CA PRO A 254 7.38 3.61 -12.02
C PRO A 254 6.01 3.54 -11.36
N GLU A 255 5.90 2.78 -10.27
CA GLU A 255 4.63 2.46 -9.63
C GLU A 255 4.57 2.86 -8.16
N GLY A 256 3.35 2.94 -7.64
CA GLY A 256 3.09 3.09 -6.22
C GLY A 256 3.19 1.77 -5.45
N ASP A 257 3.42 1.86 -4.14
CA ASP A 257 3.54 0.72 -3.23
C ASP A 257 2.27 -0.15 -3.19
N ALA A 258 1.09 0.42 -3.40
CA ALA A 258 -0.17 -0.33 -3.50
C ALA A 258 -0.16 -1.27 -4.70
N GLY A 259 0.16 -0.77 -5.91
CA GLY A 259 0.19 -1.57 -7.13
C GLY A 259 1.27 -2.65 -7.11
N THR A 260 2.47 -2.32 -6.64
CA THR A 260 3.55 -3.31 -6.49
C THR A 260 3.26 -4.33 -5.41
N GLY A 261 2.59 -3.95 -4.32
CA GLY A 261 2.07 -4.87 -3.31
C GLY A 261 1.04 -5.86 -3.88
N MET A 262 0.18 -5.42 -4.80
CA MET A 262 -0.75 -6.30 -5.51
C MET A 262 -0.03 -7.29 -6.42
N ALA A 263 0.99 -6.87 -7.15
CA ALA A 263 1.82 -7.76 -7.96
C ALA A 263 2.55 -8.80 -7.07
N ALA A 264 3.13 -8.36 -5.96
CA ALA A 264 3.82 -9.20 -5.00
C ALA A 264 2.92 -10.23 -4.29
N THR A 265 1.62 -9.99 -4.23
CA THR A 265 0.65 -10.89 -3.61
C THR A 265 -0.22 -11.66 -4.61
N ASN A 266 0.05 -11.53 -5.90
CA ASN A 266 -0.77 -12.14 -6.98
C ASN A 266 -2.26 -11.72 -6.92
N SER A 267 -2.53 -10.48 -6.53
CA SER A 267 -3.89 -9.96 -6.34
C SER A 267 -4.28 -8.89 -7.37
N VAL A 268 -3.75 -8.97 -8.59
CA VAL A 268 -4.02 -8.02 -9.69
C VAL A 268 -5.23 -8.40 -10.54
N GLY A 269 -5.70 -9.64 -10.43
CA GLY A 269 -6.83 -10.13 -11.25
C GLY A 269 -8.18 -9.66 -10.74
N VAL A 270 -9.11 -9.49 -11.68
CA VAL A 270 -10.50 -9.15 -11.37
C VAL A 270 -11.10 -10.18 -10.39
N ARG A 271 -11.86 -9.70 -9.42
CA ARG A 271 -12.47 -10.48 -8.31
C ARG A 271 -11.44 -11.10 -7.36
N THR A 272 -10.21 -10.61 -7.36
CA THR A 272 -9.23 -10.91 -6.31
C THR A 272 -8.93 -9.65 -5.52
N GLY A 273 -8.27 -9.82 -4.38
CA GLY A 273 -7.81 -8.69 -3.57
C GLY A 273 -6.77 -9.12 -2.57
N ASN A 274 -6.21 -8.15 -1.86
CA ASN A 274 -5.32 -8.39 -0.75
C ASN A 274 -5.76 -7.69 0.54
N VAL A 275 -5.27 -8.21 1.66
CA VAL A 275 -5.40 -7.59 2.98
C VAL A 275 -4.01 -7.48 3.58
N SER A 276 -3.58 -6.26 3.85
CA SER A 276 -2.36 -5.97 4.59
C SER A 276 -2.70 -5.60 6.03
N ALA A 277 -2.31 -6.43 7.00
CA ALA A 277 -2.65 -6.25 8.41
C ALA A 277 -1.40 -6.10 9.27
N GLY A 278 -1.06 -4.86 9.57
CA GLY A 278 0.04 -4.44 10.45
C GLY A 278 -0.46 -3.56 11.59
N THR A 279 0.18 -2.43 11.84
CA THR A 279 -0.28 -1.38 12.77
C THR A 279 -1.63 -0.81 12.30
N SER A 280 -1.73 -0.51 11.01
CA SER A 280 -2.96 -0.23 10.28
C SER A 280 -3.39 -1.46 9.47
N ILE A 281 -4.58 -1.42 8.89
CA ILE A 281 -5.07 -2.45 7.99
C ILE A 281 -5.72 -1.82 6.77
N PHE A 282 -5.46 -2.41 5.60
CA PHE A 282 -6.20 -2.06 4.40
C PHE A 282 -6.53 -3.32 3.58
N ALA A 283 -7.58 -3.22 2.80
CA ALA A 283 -7.91 -4.19 1.77
C ALA A 283 -8.06 -3.50 0.43
N MET A 284 -7.55 -4.13 -0.61
CA MET A 284 -7.72 -3.72 -2.01
C MET A 284 -8.43 -4.83 -2.77
N ILE A 285 -9.46 -4.48 -3.51
CA ILE A 285 -10.27 -5.43 -4.30
C ILE A 285 -10.32 -4.95 -5.74
N VAL A 286 -9.93 -5.81 -6.68
CA VAL A 286 -10.02 -5.56 -8.12
C VAL A 286 -11.46 -5.76 -8.57
N LEU A 287 -12.06 -4.69 -9.07
CA LEU A 287 -13.47 -4.63 -9.43
C LEU A 287 -13.72 -5.08 -10.87
N GLU A 288 -14.92 -5.63 -11.12
CA GLU A 288 -15.41 -5.93 -12.48
C GLU A 288 -15.92 -4.66 -13.20
N LYS A 289 -16.29 -3.64 -12.43
CA LYS A 289 -16.84 -2.36 -12.93
C LYS A 289 -16.64 -1.25 -11.93
N ALA A 290 -16.72 0.00 -12.37
CA ALA A 290 -16.73 1.16 -11.49
C ALA A 290 -17.88 1.12 -10.48
N LEU A 291 -17.69 1.75 -9.30
CA LEU A 291 -18.74 1.88 -8.29
C LEU A 291 -19.87 2.78 -8.79
N SER A 292 -21.09 2.50 -8.36
CA SER A 292 -22.28 3.28 -8.74
C SER A 292 -22.46 4.56 -7.93
N SER A 293 -21.78 4.65 -6.78
CA SER A 293 -21.90 5.76 -5.83
C SER A 293 -20.53 6.15 -5.26
N VAL A 294 -20.46 7.35 -4.71
CA VAL A 294 -19.28 7.86 -4.01
C VAL A 294 -19.35 7.46 -2.54
N TYR A 295 -18.32 6.83 -2.05
CA TYR A 295 -18.16 6.43 -0.65
C TYR A 295 -16.90 7.09 -0.09
N PRO A 296 -17.00 7.99 0.90
CA PRO A 296 -15.80 8.60 1.52
C PRO A 296 -14.86 7.60 2.20
N GLN A 297 -15.37 6.40 2.51
CA GLN A 297 -14.60 5.31 3.13
C GLN A 297 -13.80 4.47 2.12
N ILE A 298 -14.02 4.69 0.82
CA ILE A 298 -13.43 3.88 -0.24
C ILE A 298 -12.64 4.76 -1.19
N ASP A 299 -11.36 4.47 -1.32
CA ASP A 299 -10.50 5.10 -2.30
C ASP A 299 -10.47 4.26 -3.58
N MET A 300 -10.62 4.93 -4.71
CA MET A 300 -10.57 4.29 -6.02
C MET A 300 -9.19 4.50 -6.64
N VAL A 301 -8.44 3.42 -6.80
CA VAL A 301 -7.14 3.39 -7.47
C VAL A 301 -7.19 2.35 -8.60
N THR A 302 -6.05 2.01 -9.20
CA THR A 302 -5.97 0.97 -10.22
C THR A 302 -4.88 -0.05 -9.92
N THR A 303 -4.98 -1.22 -10.53
CA THR A 303 -3.87 -2.16 -10.66
C THR A 303 -2.80 -1.57 -11.59
N PRO A 304 -1.56 -2.12 -11.60
CA PRO A 304 -0.51 -1.68 -12.55
C PRO A 304 -0.87 -1.86 -14.04
N ASP A 305 -1.86 -2.69 -14.36
CA ASP A 305 -2.39 -2.87 -15.71
C ASP A 305 -3.73 -2.13 -15.96
N GLY A 306 -4.17 -1.29 -15.00
CA GLY A 306 -5.26 -0.32 -15.18
C GLY A 306 -6.65 -0.79 -14.78
N ALA A 307 -6.82 -1.98 -14.21
CA ALA A 307 -8.11 -2.43 -13.69
C ALA A 307 -8.53 -1.62 -12.45
N PRO A 308 -9.83 -1.27 -12.29
CA PRO A 308 -10.27 -0.47 -11.14
C PRO A 308 -10.15 -1.26 -9.84
N VAL A 309 -9.65 -0.61 -8.79
CA VAL A 309 -9.47 -1.17 -7.45
C VAL A 309 -10.17 -0.30 -6.42
N ALA A 310 -11.00 -0.94 -5.58
CA ALA A 310 -11.53 -0.31 -4.39
C ALA A 310 -10.62 -0.61 -3.20
N MET A 311 -10.16 0.44 -2.50
CA MET A 311 -9.33 0.33 -1.31
C MET A 311 -10.08 0.86 -0.09
N VAL A 312 -10.16 0.03 0.95
CA VAL A 312 -10.62 0.42 2.29
C VAL A 312 -9.40 0.45 3.19
N HIS A 313 -9.11 1.59 3.81
CA HIS A 313 -7.98 1.77 4.73
C HIS A 313 -8.48 2.14 6.12
N CYS A 314 -7.99 1.42 7.14
CA CYS A 314 -8.26 1.68 8.56
C CYS A 314 -6.96 1.95 9.29
N ASN A 315 -6.98 2.96 10.16
CA ASN A 315 -5.80 3.39 10.90
C ASN A 315 -5.39 2.40 12.00
N ASN A 316 -6.31 1.59 12.49
CA ASN A 316 -6.14 0.76 13.67
C ASN A 316 -6.28 -0.73 13.35
N CYS A 317 -5.26 -1.53 13.73
CA CYS A 317 -5.29 -2.98 13.58
C CYS A 317 -4.65 -3.68 14.80
N THR A 318 -3.34 -3.95 14.77
CA THR A 318 -2.69 -4.81 15.77
C THR A 318 -2.17 -4.09 17.00
N SER A 319 -2.21 -2.76 17.08
CA SER A 319 -1.62 -1.98 18.19
C SER A 319 -2.22 -2.36 19.55
N ASP A 320 -3.54 -2.53 19.62
CA ASP A 320 -4.23 -2.91 20.86
C ASP A 320 -3.91 -4.37 21.25
N ILE A 321 -3.86 -5.28 20.29
CA ILE A 321 -3.42 -6.66 20.52
C ILE A 321 -2.00 -6.67 21.10
N ASN A 322 -1.09 -5.88 20.56
CA ASN A 322 0.28 -5.78 21.05
C ASN A 322 0.34 -5.27 22.50
N ALA A 323 -0.49 -4.29 22.86
CA ALA A 323 -0.59 -3.80 24.22
C ALA A 323 -1.03 -4.91 25.21
N TRP A 324 -2.04 -5.68 24.83
CA TRP A 324 -2.50 -6.80 25.64
C TRP A 324 -1.47 -7.93 25.75
N VAL A 325 -0.80 -8.28 24.65
CA VAL A 325 0.29 -9.28 24.67
C VAL A 325 1.41 -8.84 25.59
N ASN A 326 1.76 -7.55 25.64
CA ASN A 326 2.76 -7.03 26.57
C ASN A 326 2.34 -7.20 28.03
N ILE A 327 1.05 -7.00 28.36
CA ILE A 327 0.52 -7.27 29.72
C ILE A 327 0.68 -8.75 30.10
N PHE A 328 0.41 -9.67 29.18
CA PHE A 328 0.62 -11.10 29.42
C PHE A 328 2.10 -11.46 29.58
N ASP A 329 3.00 -10.81 28.84
CA ASP A 329 4.45 -10.95 28.97
C ASP A 329 4.92 -10.49 30.37
N GLU A 330 4.52 -9.29 30.80
CA GLU A 330 4.81 -8.75 32.14
C GLU A 330 4.27 -9.66 33.25
N PHE A 331 3.05 -10.20 33.07
CA PHE A 331 2.48 -11.16 34.02
C PHE A 331 3.33 -12.45 34.10
N ALA A 332 3.69 -13.04 32.95
CA ALA A 332 4.50 -14.25 32.89
C ALA A 332 5.88 -14.01 33.56
N GLU A 333 6.52 -12.87 33.30
CA GLU A 333 7.78 -12.50 33.92
C GLU A 333 7.64 -12.32 35.44
N SER A 334 6.55 -11.69 35.91
CA SER A 334 6.29 -11.45 37.35
C SER A 334 6.15 -12.73 38.18
N ILE A 335 5.71 -13.83 37.56
CA ILE A 335 5.61 -15.16 38.19
C ILE A 335 6.82 -16.06 37.89
N GLY A 336 7.89 -15.50 37.31
CA GLY A 336 9.14 -16.20 37.04
C GLY A 336 9.17 -17.08 35.79
N HIS A 337 8.21 -16.93 34.89
CA HIS A 337 8.11 -17.66 33.63
C HIS A 337 8.33 -16.71 32.43
N LYS A 338 9.59 -16.40 32.15
CA LYS A 338 9.94 -15.62 30.95
C LYS A 338 9.70 -16.48 29.71
N VAL A 339 8.82 -16.02 28.83
CA VAL A 339 8.47 -16.66 27.55
C VAL A 339 9.04 -15.82 26.41
N ASP A 340 9.53 -16.50 25.38
CA ASP A 340 9.89 -15.81 24.14
C ASP A 340 8.65 -15.20 23.48
N LYS A 341 8.80 -14.00 22.94
CA LYS A 341 7.69 -13.19 22.46
C LYS A 341 6.89 -13.84 21.31
N ASN A 342 7.58 -14.56 20.40
CA ASN A 342 6.91 -15.26 19.30
C ASN A 342 6.07 -16.45 19.82
N THR A 343 6.59 -17.17 20.81
CA THR A 343 5.87 -18.25 21.50
C THR A 343 4.62 -17.71 22.20
N LEU A 344 4.73 -16.55 22.86
CA LEU A 344 3.59 -15.92 23.53
C LEU A 344 2.50 -15.52 22.54
N TYR A 345 2.87 -14.82 21.44
CA TYR A 345 1.93 -14.48 20.37
C TYR A 345 1.26 -15.75 19.80
N THR A 346 2.04 -16.73 19.41
CA THR A 346 1.52 -17.98 18.85
C THR A 346 0.52 -18.66 19.79
N THR A 347 0.86 -18.73 21.07
CA THR A 347 0.00 -19.36 22.10
C THR A 347 -1.32 -18.60 22.26
N LEU A 348 -1.27 -17.28 22.40
CA LEU A 348 -2.46 -16.44 22.60
C LEU A 348 -3.36 -16.44 21.35
N PHE A 349 -2.75 -16.37 20.16
CA PHE A 349 -3.50 -16.39 18.90
C PHE A 349 -4.15 -17.76 18.66
N GLN A 350 -3.43 -18.87 18.89
CA GLN A 350 -4.01 -20.21 18.80
C GLN A 350 -5.15 -20.39 19.82
N LYS A 351 -5.00 -19.84 21.03
CA LYS A 351 -6.05 -19.88 22.06
C LYS A 351 -7.34 -19.21 21.60
N ALA A 352 -7.25 -18.14 20.79
CA ALA A 352 -8.44 -17.48 20.26
C ALA A 352 -9.33 -18.41 19.41
N LEU A 353 -8.76 -19.42 18.73
CA LEU A 353 -9.53 -20.37 17.94
C LEU A 353 -10.42 -21.32 18.78
N GLU A 354 -10.16 -21.43 20.08
CA GLU A 354 -10.98 -22.21 21.01
C GLU A 354 -12.19 -21.42 21.54
N GLY A 355 -12.27 -20.11 21.24
CA GLY A 355 -13.35 -19.25 21.68
C GLY A 355 -14.65 -19.50 20.93
N ASP A 356 -15.74 -19.01 21.51
CA ASP A 356 -17.05 -19.02 20.87
C ASP A 356 -17.02 -18.22 19.56
N ALA A 357 -17.71 -18.69 18.53
CA ALA A 357 -17.69 -18.09 17.21
C ALA A 357 -18.08 -16.59 17.21
N ASP A 358 -18.91 -16.16 18.17
CA ASP A 358 -19.33 -14.78 18.36
C ASP A 358 -18.56 -14.04 19.49
N CYS A 359 -17.41 -14.57 19.93
CA CYS A 359 -16.64 -14.05 21.06
C CYS A 359 -17.34 -14.10 22.42
N GLY A 360 -18.38 -14.93 22.59
CA GLY A 360 -19.10 -15.10 23.87
C GLY A 360 -19.79 -13.85 24.39
N GLY A 361 -20.22 -12.95 23.51
CA GLY A 361 -20.88 -11.70 23.87
C GLY A 361 -19.96 -10.49 24.04
N LEU A 362 -18.64 -10.70 24.10
CA LEU A 362 -17.65 -9.64 24.31
C LEU A 362 -17.56 -8.70 23.09
N VAL A 363 -17.12 -7.44 23.34
CA VAL A 363 -16.79 -6.46 22.28
C VAL A 363 -15.63 -5.58 22.73
N SER A 364 -14.78 -5.20 21.78
CA SER A 364 -13.72 -4.21 22.01
C SER A 364 -13.55 -3.27 20.81
N TYR A 365 -13.00 -2.11 21.07
CA TYR A 365 -12.58 -1.11 20.07
C TYR A 365 -11.09 -0.90 20.25
N ASN A 366 -10.35 -1.07 19.15
CA ASN A 366 -8.89 -1.01 19.11
C ASN A 366 -8.38 0.37 18.65
N TYR A 367 -9.15 1.43 18.85
CA TYR A 367 -8.89 2.76 18.31
C TYR A 367 -7.81 3.49 19.12
N PHE A 368 -6.56 3.32 18.73
CA PHE A 368 -5.41 4.11 19.23
C PHE A 368 -5.34 5.50 18.61
N SER A 369 -5.98 5.68 17.46
CA SER A 369 -6.11 6.94 16.74
C SER A 369 -7.51 7.04 16.15
N GLY A 370 -7.82 8.15 15.49
CA GLY A 370 -9.05 8.27 14.73
C GLY A 370 -9.25 7.14 13.72
N GLU A 371 -10.52 6.81 13.46
CA GLU A 371 -10.90 5.77 12.50
C GLU A 371 -11.93 6.31 11.51
N PRO A 372 -11.46 6.83 10.35
CA PRO A 372 -12.33 7.50 9.38
C PRO A 372 -13.45 6.61 8.85
N VAL A 373 -13.21 5.30 8.71
CA VAL A 373 -14.21 4.34 8.20
C VAL A 373 -15.45 4.31 9.07
N THR A 374 -15.30 4.49 10.39
CA THR A 374 -16.40 4.53 11.36
C THR A 374 -16.71 5.94 11.88
N GLY A 375 -16.08 6.98 11.31
CA GLY A 375 -16.36 8.38 11.61
C GLY A 375 -15.83 8.87 12.95
N PHE A 376 -14.61 8.45 13.32
CA PHE A 376 -13.90 8.91 14.51
C PHE A 376 -12.66 9.72 14.14
N GLU A 377 -12.51 10.90 14.70
CA GLU A 377 -11.30 11.73 14.56
C GLU A 377 -10.21 11.34 15.59
N GLU A 378 -10.63 10.85 16.75
CA GLU A 378 -9.78 10.39 17.84
C GLU A 378 -10.27 9.01 18.32
N GLY A 379 -9.44 8.25 19.02
CA GLY A 379 -9.78 6.94 19.56
C GLY A 379 -9.49 6.82 21.06
N ALA A 380 -10.16 5.87 21.74
CA ALA A 380 -9.91 5.47 23.11
C ALA A 380 -10.12 3.97 23.22
N PRO A 381 -9.05 3.13 23.19
CA PRO A 381 -9.20 1.67 23.23
C PRO A 381 -10.12 1.23 24.37
N LEU A 382 -11.20 0.53 24.05
CA LEU A 382 -12.26 0.20 25.00
C LEU A 382 -12.64 -1.28 24.92
N PHE A 383 -12.71 -1.94 26.07
CA PHE A 383 -13.20 -3.31 26.20
C PHE A 383 -14.49 -3.33 27.04
N MET A 384 -15.54 -3.96 26.51
CA MET A 384 -16.84 -4.02 27.16
C MET A 384 -17.37 -5.46 27.26
N ARG A 385 -18.03 -5.75 28.37
CA ARG A 385 -18.75 -7.01 28.60
C ARG A 385 -19.91 -6.82 29.58
N LYS A 386 -20.88 -7.70 29.50
CA LYS A 386 -21.93 -7.85 30.52
C LYS A 386 -21.53 -8.91 31.54
N ALA A 387 -22.26 -8.98 32.63
CA ALA A 387 -22.00 -9.95 33.69
C ALA A 387 -22.23 -11.41 33.23
N GLU A 388 -23.17 -11.61 32.34
CA GLU A 388 -23.56 -12.91 31.78
C GLU A 388 -22.72 -13.38 30.60
N ASP A 389 -21.87 -12.51 30.02
CA ASP A 389 -21.04 -12.86 28.88
C ASP A 389 -19.99 -13.94 29.25
N HIS A 390 -19.66 -14.79 28.28
CA HIS A 390 -18.71 -15.87 28.47
C HIS A 390 -17.27 -15.37 28.43
N PHE A 391 -16.79 -14.86 29.56
CA PHE A 391 -15.47 -14.24 29.69
C PHE A 391 -14.38 -15.27 29.98
N THR A 392 -13.66 -15.69 28.94
CA THR A 392 -12.51 -16.59 28.99
C THR A 392 -11.33 -15.99 28.24
N LEU A 393 -10.11 -16.51 28.45
CA LEU A 393 -8.94 -16.09 27.68
C LEU A 393 -9.13 -16.30 26.17
N ALA A 394 -9.77 -17.40 25.78
CA ALA A 394 -10.06 -17.71 24.39
C ALA A 394 -10.98 -16.65 23.75
N ASN A 395 -12.11 -16.35 24.39
CA ASN A 395 -13.03 -15.32 23.92
C ASN A 395 -12.42 -13.92 23.97
N PHE A 396 -11.63 -13.60 24.99
CA PHE A 396 -10.92 -12.34 25.11
C PHE A 396 -9.97 -12.12 23.92
N MET A 397 -9.09 -13.08 23.64
CA MET A 397 -8.15 -12.98 22.52
C MET A 397 -8.87 -12.95 21.17
N ARG A 398 -9.92 -13.76 21.00
CA ARG A 398 -10.73 -13.75 19.79
C ARG A 398 -11.39 -12.41 19.56
N THR A 399 -11.91 -11.75 20.61
CA THR A 399 -12.51 -10.42 20.56
C THR A 399 -11.53 -9.39 20.02
N HIS A 400 -10.28 -9.38 20.51
CA HIS A 400 -9.28 -8.41 20.04
C HIS A 400 -8.83 -8.67 18.60
N ILE A 401 -8.76 -9.93 18.16
CA ILE A 401 -8.49 -10.25 16.74
C ILE A 401 -9.68 -9.83 15.86
N TYR A 402 -10.92 -10.06 16.30
CA TYR A 402 -12.11 -9.61 15.57
C TYR A 402 -12.15 -8.09 15.45
N SER A 403 -11.86 -7.38 16.54
CA SER A 403 -11.82 -5.91 16.56
C SER A 403 -10.80 -5.34 15.58
N SER A 404 -9.65 -6.03 15.38
CA SER A 404 -8.63 -5.59 14.42
C SER A 404 -9.10 -5.62 12.96
N LEU A 405 -10.19 -6.35 12.67
CA LEU A 405 -10.80 -6.46 11.34
C LEU A 405 -12.14 -5.71 11.24
N ALA A 406 -12.73 -5.28 12.35
CA ALA A 406 -14.11 -4.82 12.40
C ALA A 406 -14.35 -3.53 11.60
N ALA A 407 -13.48 -2.53 11.73
CA ALA A 407 -13.56 -1.30 10.95
C ALA A 407 -13.41 -1.59 9.45
N LEU A 408 -12.43 -2.43 9.07
CA LEU A 408 -12.25 -2.87 7.70
C LEU A 408 -13.51 -3.56 7.16
N LYS A 409 -14.09 -4.48 7.94
CA LYS A 409 -15.34 -5.18 7.55
C LYS A 409 -16.47 -4.20 7.28
N SER A 410 -16.64 -3.18 8.14
CA SER A 410 -17.71 -2.19 7.92
C SER A 410 -17.52 -1.38 6.63
N GLY A 411 -16.29 -1.10 6.22
CA GLY A 411 -15.99 -0.49 4.93
C GLY A 411 -16.22 -1.43 3.75
N LEU A 412 -15.79 -2.70 3.88
CA LEU A 412 -16.00 -3.72 2.85
C LEU A 412 -17.49 -4.05 2.63
N ASP A 413 -18.32 -3.97 3.66
CA ASP A 413 -19.77 -4.18 3.53
C ASP A 413 -20.44 -3.19 2.57
N LEU A 414 -19.89 -1.97 2.43
CA LEU A 414 -20.35 -1.04 1.40
C LEU A 414 -20.15 -1.63 -0.01
N LEU A 415 -19.03 -2.29 -0.26
CA LEU A 415 -18.76 -2.95 -1.54
C LEU A 415 -19.65 -4.18 -1.75
N PHE A 416 -19.77 -5.03 -0.73
CA PHE A 416 -20.49 -6.30 -0.86
C PHE A 416 -22.01 -6.13 -0.89
N GLU A 417 -22.56 -5.25 -0.05
CA GLU A 417 -24.00 -5.09 0.12
C GLU A 417 -24.62 -4.00 -0.76
N LYS A 418 -23.88 -2.92 -1.06
CA LYS A 418 -24.39 -1.78 -1.83
C LYS A 418 -24.02 -1.86 -3.32
N GLU A 419 -22.83 -2.36 -3.62
CA GLU A 419 -22.29 -2.41 -4.97
C GLU A 419 -22.30 -3.83 -5.57
N ASP A 420 -22.73 -4.85 -4.80
CA ASP A 420 -22.75 -6.27 -5.19
C ASP A 420 -21.39 -6.78 -5.73
N VAL A 421 -20.31 -6.27 -5.16
CA VAL A 421 -18.94 -6.68 -5.52
C VAL A 421 -18.73 -8.14 -5.15
N LYS A 422 -18.21 -8.92 -6.09
CA LYS A 422 -17.86 -10.33 -5.87
C LYS A 422 -16.35 -10.47 -5.73
N VAL A 423 -15.94 -11.30 -4.79
CA VAL A 423 -14.53 -11.63 -4.55
C VAL A 423 -14.38 -13.14 -4.48
N ASP A 424 -13.53 -13.69 -5.33
CA ASP A 424 -13.28 -15.14 -5.37
C ASP A 424 -12.18 -15.55 -4.40
N ARG A 425 -11.22 -14.64 -4.13
CA ARG A 425 -10.08 -14.88 -3.24
C ARG A 425 -9.46 -13.59 -2.73
N MET A 426 -9.08 -13.61 -1.46
CA MET A 426 -8.24 -12.57 -0.84
C MET A 426 -6.86 -13.13 -0.48
N PHE A 427 -5.82 -12.31 -0.60
CA PHE A 427 -4.46 -12.65 -0.20
C PHE A 427 -4.08 -11.87 1.05
N GLY A 428 -3.80 -12.58 2.15
CA GLY A 428 -3.45 -11.98 3.44
C GLY A 428 -1.95 -11.88 3.64
N HIS A 429 -1.48 -10.74 4.14
CA HIS A 429 -0.10 -10.57 4.58
C HIS A 429 0.01 -9.61 5.77
N GLY A 430 1.19 -9.53 6.39
CA GLY A 430 1.42 -8.71 7.57
C GLY A 430 1.34 -9.47 8.89
N GLY A 431 1.44 -8.73 10.00
CA GLY A 431 1.62 -9.28 11.34
C GLY A 431 0.51 -10.24 11.78
N LEU A 432 -0.74 -9.91 11.45
CA LEU A 432 -1.92 -10.72 11.79
C LEU A 432 -1.86 -12.14 11.20
N PHE A 433 -1.23 -12.30 10.04
CA PHE A 433 -1.14 -13.57 9.30
C PHE A 433 0.09 -14.41 9.65
N LYS A 434 1.00 -13.92 10.52
CA LYS A 434 2.22 -14.65 10.90
C LYS A 434 1.93 -15.92 11.69
N THR A 435 0.90 -15.93 12.55
CA THR A 435 0.49 -17.14 13.25
C THR A 435 -0.34 -18.01 12.32
N LYS A 436 0.20 -19.19 12.02
CA LYS A 436 -0.41 -20.13 11.07
C LYS A 436 -1.90 -20.32 11.34
N GLU A 437 -2.71 -20.21 10.31
CA GLU A 437 -4.16 -20.40 10.25
C GLU A 437 -5.02 -19.37 11.00
N VAL A 438 -4.54 -18.74 12.08
CA VAL A 438 -5.40 -17.91 12.96
C VAL A 438 -5.95 -16.69 12.24
N GLY A 439 -5.08 -15.76 11.83
CA GLY A 439 -5.51 -14.57 11.10
C GLY A 439 -6.25 -14.92 9.81
N GLN A 440 -5.80 -15.98 9.14
CA GLN A 440 -6.37 -16.44 7.87
C GLN A 440 -7.80 -16.95 8.03
N ARG A 441 -8.09 -17.79 9.05
CA ARG A 441 -9.45 -18.29 9.36
C ARG A 441 -10.39 -17.16 9.75
N ILE A 442 -9.93 -16.27 10.62
CA ILE A 442 -10.74 -15.16 11.11
C ILE A 442 -11.02 -14.16 9.96
N ALA A 443 -10.03 -13.83 9.15
CA ALA A 443 -10.23 -12.98 7.98
C ALA A 443 -11.16 -13.61 6.94
N ALA A 444 -11.05 -14.93 6.70
CA ALA A 444 -11.97 -15.64 5.82
C ALA A 444 -13.41 -15.59 6.32
N ALA A 445 -13.63 -15.74 7.64
CA ALA A 445 -14.95 -15.58 8.25
C ALA A 445 -15.46 -14.12 8.14
N ALA A 446 -14.62 -13.15 8.44
CA ALA A 446 -14.98 -11.72 8.37
C ALA A 446 -15.43 -11.28 6.97
N MET A 447 -14.73 -11.73 5.93
CA MET A 447 -15.00 -11.34 4.55
C MET A 447 -15.92 -12.33 3.80
N ASN A 448 -16.26 -13.45 4.43
CA ASN A 448 -16.98 -14.58 3.80
C ASN A 448 -16.37 -14.97 2.43
N THR A 449 -15.04 -14.99 2.37
CA THR A 449 -14.25 -15.19 1.15
C THR A 449 -13.02 -16.05 1.47
N PRO A 450 -12.59 -16.97 0.59
CA PRO A 450 -11.35 -17.70 0.78
C PRO A 450 -10.16 -16.74 0.95
N VAL A 451 -9.33 -16.99 1.97
CA VAL A 451 -8.10 -16.23 2.23
C VAL A 451 -6.89 -17.12 2.03
N SER A 452 -5.96 -16.66 1.20
CA SER A 452 -4.69 -17.31 0.92
C SER A 452 -3.55 -16.52 1.57
N VAL A 453 -2.53 -17.21 2.05
CA VAL A 453 -1.28 -16.61 2.53
C VAL A 453 -0.13 -17.24 1.73
N MET A 454 0.64 -16.42 1.04
CA MET A 454 1.76 -16.85 0.21
C MET A 454 3.06 -16.80 1.04
N GLU A 455 3.99 -17.71 0.78
CA GLU A 455 5.30 -17.74 1.47
C GLU A 455 6.15 -16.50 1.10
N THR A 456 6.02 -16.01 -0.13
CA THR A 456 6.72 -14.84 -0.68
C THR A 456 6.13 -13.50 -0.24
N ALA A 457 5.01 -13.48 0.48
CA ALA A 457 4.34 -12.24 0.92
C ALA A 457 5.20 -11.29 1.79
N GLY A 458 6.37 -11.73 2.25
CA GLY A 458 7.32 -10.93 3.03
C GLY A 458 8.30 -10.08 2.19
N GLU A 459 8.37 -10.29 0.87
CA GLU A 459 9.35 -9.61 0.02
C GLU A 459 8.99 -8.15 -0.32
N GLY A 460 7.69 -7.82 -0.31
CA GLY A 460 7.18 -6.45 -0.39
C GLY A 460 7.25 -5.81 -1.78
N GLY A 461 7.07 -4.49 -1.83
CA GLY A 461 6.92 -3.73 -3.07
C GLY A 461 8.20 -3.66 -3.92
N ALA A 462 9.38 -3.76 -3.33
CA ALA A 462 10.64 -3.84 -4.09
C ALA A 462 10.68 -5.10 -4.97
N TRP A 463 10.20 -6.23 -4.45
CA TRP A 463 10.03 -7.45 -5.23
C TRP A 463 8.91 -7.30 -6.27
N GLY A 464 7.79 -6.70 -5.88
CA GLY A 464 6.68 -6.44 -6.80
C GLY A 464 7.09 -5.61 -8.01
N ILE A 465 7.89 -4.53 -7.82
CA ILE A 465 8.34 -3.73 -8.95
C ILE A 465 9.43 -4.45 -9.79
N ALA A 466 10.23 -5.33 -9.18
CA ALA A 466 11.14 -6.21 -9.94
C ALA A 466 10.36 -7.18 -10.83
N LEU A 467 9.22 -7.73 -10.33
CA LEU A 467 8.31 -8.56 -11.13
C LEU A 467 7.69 -7.79 -12.30
N LEU A 468 7.34 -6.50 -12.11
CA LEU A 468 6.85 -5.65 -13.19
C LEU A 468 7.96 -5.35 -14.23
N ALA A 469 9.22 -5.22 -13.79
CA ALA A 469 10.36 -5.11 -14.70
C ALA A 469 10.59 -6.40 -15.50
N ALA A 470 10.44 -7.57 -14.87
CA ALA A 470 10.48 -8.86 -15.55
C ALA A 470 9.31 -9.02 -16.53
N TYR A 471 8.08 -8.66 -16.11
CA TYR A 471 6.91 -8.69 -17.00
C TYR A 471 7.11 -7.83 -18.25
N MET A 472 7.69 -6.64 -18.13
CA MET A 472 7.99 -5.78 -19.29
C MET A 472 8.84 -6.48 -20.34
N GLN A 473 9.81 -7.31 -19.93
CA GLN A 473 10.79 -7.95 -20.80
C GLN A 473 10.39 -9.37 -21.25
N GLU A 474 9.75 -10.15 -20.35
CA GLU A 474 9.55 -11.59 -20.51
C GLU A 474 8.11 -12.01 -20.84
N LYS A 475 7.16 -11.06 -20.90
CA LYS A 475 5.77 -11.37 -21.24
C LYS A 475 5.65 -11.90 -22.67
N GLU A 476 4.80 -12.89 -22.86
CA GLU A 476 4.39 -13.35 -24.19
C GLU A 476 3.54 -12.30 -24.91
N GLN A 477 3.37 -12.46 -26.21
CA GLN A 477 2.54 -11.52 -26.97
C GLN A 477 1.09 -11.50 -26.47
N ASN A 478 0.60 -10.33 -26.06
CA ASN A 478 -0.72 -10.11 -25.48
C ASN A 478 -0.96 -10.86 -24.15
N GLU A 479 0.07 -11.25 -23.43
CA GLU A 479 -0.07 -11.84 -22.11
C GLU A 479 -0.41 -10.75 -21.08
N GLU A 480 -1.52 -10.95 -20.38
CA GLU A 480 -1.94 -10.09 -19.26
C GLU A 480 -1.06 -10.30 -18.03
N LEU A 481 -0.93 -9.27 -17.17
CA LEU A 481 -0.10 -9.31 -15.97
C LEU A 481 -0.44 -10.49 -15.06
N GLN A 482 -1.71 -10.74 -14.79
CA GLN A 482 -2.14 -11.88 -13.98
C GLN A 482 -1.70 -13.23 -14.56
N ALA A 483 -1.81 -13.41 -15.89
CA ALA A 483 -1.41 -14.64 -16.57
C ALA A 483 0.10 -14.87 -16.45
N PHE A 484 0.89 -13.81 -16.66
CA PHE A 484 2.34 -13.85 -16.46
C PHE A 484 2.71 -14.22 -15.02
N LEU A 485 2.15 -13.55 -14.02
CA LEU A 485 2.42 -13.85 -12.62
C LEU A 485 2.09 -15.31 -12.27
N ASN A 486 0.95 -15.80 -12.72
CA ASN A 486 0.56 -17.20 -12.50
C ASN A 486 1.48 -18.20 -13.21
N ARG A 487 1.96 -17.88 -14.41
CA ARG A 487 2.82 -18.77 -15.20
C ARG A 487 4.25 -18.81 -14.70
N VAL A 488 4.80 -17.65 -14.37
CA VAL A 488 6.23 -17.49 -14.10
C VAL A 488 6.54 -17.53 -12.62
N VAL A 489 5.81 -16.73 -11.83
CA VAL A 489 6.17 -16.46 -10.44
C VAL A 489 5.48 -17.43 -9.49
N PHE A 490 4.17 -17.62 -9.68
CA PHE A 490 3.34 -18.40 -8.76
C PHE A 490 3.00 -19.80 -9.30
N ALA A 491 3.66 -20.24 -10.37
CA ALA A 491 3.52 -21.58 -10.93
C ALA A 491 4.04 -22.63 -9.93
N GLY A 492 3.13 -23.28 -9.22
CA GLY A 492 3.48 -24.32 -8.25
C GLY A 492 3.67 -23.83 -6.82
N GLU A 493 3.51 -22.55 -6.53
CA GLU A 493 3.43 -22.06 -5.16
C GLU A 493 2.16 -22.55 -4.48
N SER A 494 2.35 -23.41 -3.49
CA SER A 494 1.28 -23.89 -2.60
C SER A 494 1.14 -22.96 -1.40
N GLY A 495 0.65 -21.75 -1.63
CA GLY A 495 0.17 -20.95 -0.50
C GLY A 495 -0.97 -21.68 0.23
N SER A 496 -1.06 -21.53 1.55
CA SER A 496 -2.20 -22.06 2.28
C SER A 496 -3.45 -21.25 1.94
N SER A 497 -4.54 -21.89 1.58
CA SER A 497 -5.85 -21.26 1.36
C SER A 497 -6.87 -21.83 2.33
N ILE A 498 -7.60 -20.96 3.01
CA ILE A 498 -8.67 -21.35 3.95
C ILE A 498 -9.98 -20.74 3.46
N SER A 499 -10.96 -21.61 3.24
CA SER A 499 -12.34 -21.20 2.93
C SER A 499 -13.08 -20.77 4.21
N PRO A 500 -14.05 -19.85 4.11
CA PRO A 500 -14.86 -19.44 5.25
C PRO A 500 -15.68 -20.60 5.80
N ASP A 501 -15.69 -20.76 7.11
CA ASP A 501 -16.59 -21.69 7.82
C ASP A 501 -17.92 -20.97 8.09
N PRO A 502 -19.09 -21.53 7.70
CA PRO A 502 -20.37 -20.86 7.88
C PRO A 502 -20.73 -20.50 9.34
N ALA A 503 -20.27 -21.31 10.32
CA ALA A 503 -20.51 -21.01 11.74
C ALA A 503 -19.65 -19.83 12.21
N GLU A 504 -18.41 -19.75 11.74
CA GLU A 504 -17.50 -18.64 12.00
C GLU A 504 -17.99 -17.33 11.34
N VAL A 505 -18.48 -17.41 10.10
CA VAL A 505 -19.11 -16.27 9.39
C VAL A 505 -20.26 -15.72 10.19
N LYS A 506 -21.22 -16.57 10.60
CA LYS A 506 -22.35 -16.16 11.41
C LYS A 506 -21.92 -15.60 12.77
N GLY A 507 -20.89 -16.18 13.36
CA GLY A 507 -20.33 -15.68 14.62
C GLY A 507 -19.74 -14.29 14.47
N PHE A 508 -18.98 -14.05 13.38
CA PHE A 508 -18.42 -12.74 13.08
C PHE A 508 -19.51 -11.71 12.80
N GLU A 509 -20.56 -12.05 12.07
CA GLU A 509 -21.74 -11.19 11.84
C GLU A 509 -22.40 -10.79 13.16
N SER A 510 -22.61 -11.75 14.08
CA SER A 510 -23.17 -11.49 15.41
C SER A 510 -22.27 -10.56 16.25
N PHE A 511 -20.95 -10.71 16.13
CA PHE A 511 -19.99 -9.79 16.74
C PHE A 511 -20.11 -8.39 16.12
N MET A 512 -20.17 -8.27 14.78
CA MET A 512 -20.30 -6.98 14.08
C MET A 512 -21.59 -6.24 14.47
N GLU A 513 -22.71 -6.93 14.66
CA GLU A 513 -23.93 -6.29 15.15
C GLU A 513 -23.72 -5.62 16.51
N ARG A 514 -23.02 -6.28 17.46
CA ARG A 514 -22.68 -5.69 18.76
C ARG A 514 -21.68 -4.55 18.63
N TYR A 515 -20.65 -4.75 17.80
CA TYR A 515 -19.63 -3.76 17.53
C TYR A 515 -20.24 -2.46 17.00
N MET A 516 -21.09 -2.52 15.98
CA MET A 516 -21.73 -1.34 15.39
C MET A 516 -22.68 -0.64 16.38
N LYS A 517 -23.45 -1.40 17.16
CA LYS A 517 -24.32 -0.83 18.21
C LYS A 517 -23.54 -0.15 19.32
N GLY A 518 -22.37 -0.69 19.67
CA GLY A 518 -21.54 -0.19 20.76
C GLY A 518 -20.61 0.96 20.39
N LEU A 519 -20.53 1.41 19.11
CA LEU A 519 -19.76 2.59 18.70
C LEU A 519 -20.15 3.86 19.46
N SER A 520 -21.40 3.93 19.95
CA SER A 520 -21.85 5.05 20.82
C SER A 520 -21.11 5.08 22.15
N ALA A 521 -20.71 3.92 22.70
CA ALA A 521 -19.93 3.86 23.93
C ALA A 521 -18.47 4.31 23.69
N GLU A 522 -17.87 3.90 22.56
CA GLU A 522 -16.55 4.38 22.14
C GLU A 522 -16.56 5.90 21.96
N ARG A 523 -17.59 6.45 21.33
CA ARG A 523 -17.76 7.91 21.17
C ARG A 523 -17.86 8.62 22.52
N ALA A 524 -18.62 8.06 23.47
CA ALA A 524 -18.70 8.59 24.82
C ALA A 524 -17.37 8.50 25.58
N ALA A 525 -16.59 7.43 25.38
CA ALA A 525 -15.27 7.28 25.98
C ALA A 525 -14.29 8.32 25.43
N VAL A 526 -14.25 8.52 24.12
CA VAL A 526 -13.43 9.57 23.48
C VAL A 526 -13.79 10.94 24.05
N GLU A 527 -15.08 11.29 24.10
CA GLU A 527 -15.53 12.58 24.66
C GLU A 527 -15.15 12.74 26.15
N ALA A 528 -15.28 11.68 26.95
CA ALA A 528 -14.97 11.72 28.38
C ALA A 528 -13.46 11.84 28.67
N LEU A 529 -12.62 11.41 27.75
CA LEU A 529 -11.14 11.44 27.88
C LEU A 529 -10.50 12.61 27.15
N LYS A 530 -11.25 13.44 26.46
CA LYS A 530 -10.75 14.71 25.90
C LYS A 530 -10.22 15.58 27.04
N GLY A 531 -8.90 15.83 27.03
CA GLY A 531 -8.19 16.63 28.04
C GLY A 531 -8.26 18.14 27.80
#